data_b053f1b5fb60bebf413ec29577f2ac6e
#
_entry.id   b053f1b5fb60bebf413ec29577f2ac6e
#
_cell.length_a   1.000
_cell.length_b   1.000
_cell.length_c   1.000
_cell.angle_alpha   90.00
_cell.angle_beta   90.00
_cell.angle_gamma   90.00
#
_symmetry.space_group_name_H-M   'P 1'
#
loop_
_entity.id
_entity.type
_entity.pdbx_description
1 polymer ?
#
loop_
_entity_poly.entity_id
_entity_poly.type
_entity_poly.pdbx_seq_one_letter_code
_entity_poly.pdbx_strand_id
1 'polypeptide(L)'
;MKPAEFDSHAAHYDGGLDNPIKRLMGSSPDQFIAVKARWLLRREPELAAGGLAVLDYGCGAGDLLRVLAGLGARAAFTGCDVSTGMLAEVAKRWPAAFGPVPTLAVQEGARTPFAGGQFDIVTISAVLHHVPPAERQAVYRELGRVLKPGGRVYVFEHNPRNPLVRYVIARTPIDENAILLDEKEVRHGLLDSARYDIASNYLMFMPPGITFLRGVDRLLAWLPLGAQYVVAARKGA
;
A
#
# COMPACT_ATOMS: atom_id res chain seq x y z
N MET A 1 -15.34 0.89 -5.71
CA MET A 1 -14.32 1.07 -6.79
C MET A 1 -14.89 0.57 -8.11
N LYS A 2 -14.71 1.31 -9.22
CA LYS A 2 -15.17 0.90 -10.56
C LYS A 2 -13.97 0.34 -11.34
N PRO A 3 -13.96 -0.97 -11.70
CA PRO A 3 -12.83 -1.59 -12.42
C PRO A 3 -12.42 -0.83 -13.69
N ALA A 4 -13.41 -0.38 -14.47
CA ALA A 4 -13.20 0.33 -15.74
C ALA A 4 -12.38 1.64 -15.59
N GLU A 5 -12.40 2.29 -14.43
CA GLU A 5 -11.64 3.51 -14.17
C GLU A 5 -10.13 3.20 -14.13
N PHE A 6 -9.73 2.11 -13.47
CA PHE A 6 -8.34 1.69 -13.36
C PHE A 6 -7.83 0.97 -14.61
N ASP A 7 -8.69 0.24 -15.33
CA ASP A 7 -8.32 -0.41 -16.59
C ASP A 7 -7.90 0.61 -17.66
N SER A 8 -8.51 1.80 -17.69
CA SER A 8 -8.12 2.88 -18.62
C SER A 8 -6.72 3.42 -18.35
N HIS A 9 -6.25 3.36 -17.10
CA HIS A 9 -4.92 3.80 -16.69
C HIS A 9 -3.85 2.70 -16.85
N ALA A 10 -4.24 1.42 -16.94
CA ALA A 10 -3.30 0.30 -16.97
C ALA A 10 -2.33 0.37 -18.15
N ALA A 11 -2.81 0.70 -19.36
CA ALA A 11 -2.01 0.76 -20.58
C ALA A 11 -0.91 1.85 -20.56
N HIS A 12 -1.09 2.89 -19.75
CA HIS A 12 -0.19 4.04 -19.64
C HIS A 12 0.34 4.21 -18.20
N TYR A 13 0.26 3.16 -17.40
CA TYR A 13 0.66 3.21 -15.99
C TYR A 13 2.17 3.36 -15.85
N ASP A 14 2.61 4.56 -15.47
CA ASP A 14 4.01 4.91 -15.21
C ASP A 14 4.37 4.99 -13.71
N GLY A 15 3.55 4.39 -12.86
CA GLY A 15 3.72 4.45 -11.41
C GLY A 15 3.18 5.76 -10.79
N GLY A 16 2.31 6.47 -11.50
CA GLY A 16 1.68 7.71 -11.02
C GLY A 16 2.59 8.92 -11.04
N LEU A 17 3.59 8.95 -11.95
CA LEU A 17 4.50 10.09 -12.15
C LEU A 17 3.95 11.20 -13.06
N ASP A 18 2.77 11.08 -13.61
CA ASP A 18 2.18 12.12 -14.48
C ASP A 18 1.90 13.47 -13.78
N ASN A 19 2.49 13.64 -12.59
CA ASN A 19 2.42 14.89 -11.86
C ASN A 19 3.76 15.64 -11.95
N PRO A 20 3.78 16.88 -12.50
CA PRO A 20 4.99 17.70 -12.64
C PRO A 20 5.75 17.92 -11.32
N ILE A 21 5.04 17.95 -10.20
CA ILE A 21 5.64 18.15 -8.88
C ILE A 21 6.44 16.92 -8.46
N LYS A 22 5.90 15.70 -8.69
CA LYS A 22 6.64 14.45 -8.43
C LYS A 22 7.92 14.40 -9.27
N ARG A 23 7.86 14.85 -10.53
CA ARG A 23 9.03 14.97 -11.42
C ARG A 23 10.04 16.00 -10.90
N LEU A 24 9.58 17.16 -10.44
CA LEU A 24 10.44 18.21 -9.88
C LEU A 24 11.15 17.75 -8.60
N MET A 25 10.55 16.87 -7.82
CA MET A 25 11.17 16.26 -6.63
C MET A 25 12.29 15.26 -6.97
N GLY A 26 12.60 15.04 -8.25
CA GLY A 26 13.71 14.19 -8.71
C GLY A 26 13.58 12.72 -8.34
N SER A 27 12.36 12.26 -8.09
CA SER A 27 12.11 10.92 -7.56
C SER A 27 11.43 10.06 -8.61
N SER A 28 11.96 8.85 -8.85
CA SER A 28 11.26 7.83 -9.65
C SER A 28 10.07 7.25 -8.86
N PRO A 29 9.06 6.64 -9.51
CA PRO A 29 7.98 5.93 -8.83
C PRO A 29 8.50 4.95 -7.79
N ASP A 30 9.51 4.18 -8.15
CA ASP A 30 10.12 3.19 -7.28
C ASP A 30 10.71 3.79 -6.00
N GLN A 31 11.18 5.03 -6.03
CA GLN A 31 11.71 5.69 -4.83
C GLN A 31 10.62 6.00 -3.81
N PHE A 32 9.40 6.39 -4.26
CA PHE A 32 8.25 6.58 -3.37
C PHE A 32 7.80 5.26 -2.75
N ILE A 33 7.70 4.21 -3.57
CA ILE A 33 7.34 2.87 -3.09
C ILE A 33 8.44 2.30 -2.17
N ALA A 34 9.72 2.55 -2.47
CA ALA A 34 10.83 2.09 -1.66
C ALA A 34 10.85 2.65 -0.23
N VAL A 35 10.24 3.82 0.02
CA VAL A 35 10.08 4.32 1.41
C VAL A 35 9.20 3.37 2.21
N LYS A 36 8.04 2.99 1.66
CA LYS A 36 7.09 2.04 2.28
C LYS A 36 7.73 0.65 2.45
N ALA A 37 8.34 0.12 1.38
CA ALA A 37 8.98 -1.18 1.38
C ALA A 37 10.12 -1.26 2.41
N ARG A 38 11.01 -0.26 2.49
CA ARG A 38 12.07 -0.21 3.50
C ARG A 38 11.53 -0.05 4.92
N TRP A 39 10.43 0.70 5.09
CA TRP A 39 9.79 0.81 6.39
C TRP A 39 9.25 -0.56 6.82
N LEU A 40 8.56 -1.28 5.92
CA LEU A 40 8.01 -2.61 6.17
C LEU A 40 9.11 -3.62 6.48
N LEU A 41 10.19 -3.68 5.69
CA LEU A 41 11.31 -4.59 5.92
C LEU A 41 12.01 -4.36 7.27
N ARG A 42 12.09 -3.12 7.73
CA ARG A 42 12.61 -2.83 9.08
C ARG A 42 11.67 -3.29 10.19
N ARG A 43 10.37 -3.21 9.95
CA ARG A 43 9.34 -3.64 10.90
C ARG A 43 9.20 -5.15 10.95
N GLU A 44 9.38 -5.79 9.80
CA GLU A 44 9.22 -7.21 9.57
C GLU A 44 10.52 -7.83 9.01
N PRO A 45 11.57 -7.97 9.82
CA PRO A 45 12.85 -8.53 9.37
C PRO A 45 12.72 -9.99 8.91
N GLU A 46 11.68 -10.71 9.37
CA GLU A 46 11.33 -12.07 8.95
C GLU A 46 11.02 -12.18 7.45
N LEU A 47 10.62 -11.08 6.81
CA LEU A 47 10.43 -11.05 5.34
C LEU A 47 11.71 -11.41 4.57
N ALA A 48 12.88 -11.16 5.12
CA ALA A 48 14.14 -11.55 4.49
C ALA A 48 14.47 -13.03 4.68
N ALA A 49 13.95 -13.66 5.73
CA ALA A 49 14.19 -15.08 6.03
C ALA A 49 13.32 -16.02 5.18
N GLY A 50 12.16 -15.56 4.73
CA GLY A 50 11.19 -16.35 3.97
C GLY A 50 10.16 -17.06 4.84
N GLY A 51 9.21 -17.75 4.19
CA GLY A 51 8.18 -18.57 4.86
C GLY A 51 6.89 -17.82 5.21
N LEU A 52 6.84 -16.49 5.06
CA LEU A 52 5.61 -15.71 5.29
C LEU A 52 4.74 -15.67 4.03
N ALA A 53 3.43 -15.75 4.21
CA ALA A 53 2.43 -15.47 3.19
C ALA A 53 2.02 -14.00 3.27
N VAL A 54 2.26 -13.25 2.18
CA VAL A 54 2.00 -11.81 2.09
C VAL A 54 0.95 -11.53 1.04
N LEU A 55 -0.10 -10.80 1.40
CA LEU A 55 -1.09 -10.26 0.47
C LEU A 55 -0.89 -8.74 0.32
N ASP A 56 -0.83 -8.27 -0.92
CA ASP A 56 -1.01 -6.85 -1.25
C ASP A 56 -2.43 -6.65 -1.78
N TYR A 57 -3.28 -6.02 -0.98
CA TYR A 57 -4.69 -5.77 -1.30
C TYR A 57 -4.82 -4.48 -2.10
N GLY A 58 -5.40 -4.55 -3.30
CA GLY A 58 -5.40 -3.45 -4.26
C GLY A 58 -3.98 -3.20 -4.80
N CYS A 59 -3.33 -4.27 -5.25
CA CYS A 59 -1.90 -4.23 -5.60
C CYS A 59 -1.58 -3.43 -6.86
N GLY A 60 -2.58 -3.03 -7.65
CA GLY A 60 -2.38 -2.38 -8.94
C GLY A 60 -1.43 -3.16 -9.83
N ALA A 61 -0.43 -2.51 -10.39
CA ALA A 61 0.63 -3.11 -11.21
C ALA A 61 1.73 -3.82 -10.39
N GLY A 62 1.52 -4.10 -9.10
CA GLY A 62 2.40 -4.88 -8.24
C GLY A 62 3.67 -4.16 -7.78
N ASP A 63 3.70 -2.83 -7.81
CA ASP A 63 4.91 -2.06 -7.52
C ASP A 63 5.45 -2.30 -6.10
N LEU A 64 4.58 -2.40 -5.09
CA LEU A 64 5.04 -2.65 -3.72
C LEU A 64 5.68 -4.04 -3.59
N LEU A 65 5.06 -5.08 -4.15
CA LEU A 65 5.59 -6.43 -4.16
C LEU A 65 6.93 -6.51 -4.90
N ARG A 66 7.00 -5.87 -6.09
CA ARG A 66 8.21 -5.83 -6.91
C ARG A 66 9.38 -5.15 -6.19
N VAL A 67 9.13 -4.02 -5.53
CA VAL A 67 10.16 -3.30 -4.78
C VAL A 67 10.57 -4.06 -3.52
N LEU A 68 9.64 -4.72 -2.82
CA LEU A 68 9.96 -5.59 -1.68
C LEU A 68 10.88 -6.73 -2.10
N ALA A 69 10.55 -7.45 -3.19
CA ALA A 69 11.38 -8.52 -3.72
C ALA A 69 12.78 -8.00 -4.13
N GLY A 70 12.85 -6.86 -4.81
CA GLY A 70 14.11 -6.22 -5.20
C GLY A 70 14.97 -5.75 -4.04
N LEU A 71 14.37 -5.50 -2.87
CA LEU A 71 15.07 -5.18 -1.63
C LEU A 71 15.40 -6.42 -0.78
N GLY A 72 15.17 -7.62 -1.31
CA GLY A 72 15.56 -8.88 -0.68
C GLY A 72 14.48 -9.55 0.16
N ALA A 73 13.23 -9.12 0.10
CA ALA A 73 12.14 -9.85 0.74
C ALA A 73 11.94 -11.22 0.06
N ARG A 74 11.75 -12.26 0.87
CA ARG A 74 11.52 -13.64 0.48
C ARG A 74 10.23 -14.12 1.11
N ALA A 75 9.11 -13.95 0.40
CA ALA A 75 7.79 -14.33 0.89
C ALA A 75 6.98 -14.99 -0.22
N ALA A 76 5.94 -15.74 0.14
CA ALA A 76 4.91 -16.15 -0.80
C ALA A 76 4.04 -14.94 -1.10
N PHE A 77 4.39 -14.20 -2.15
CA PHE A 77 3.68 -12.99 -2.53
C PHE A 77 2.37 -13.31 -3.27
N THR A 78 1.33 -12.63 -2.86
CA THR A 78 0.01 -12.65 -3.49
C THR A 78 -0.45 -11.21 -3.69
N GLY A 79 -1.05 -10.91 -4.84
CA GLY A 79 -1.69 -9.62 -5.12
C GLY A 79 -3.15 -9.80 -5.50
N CYS A 80 -4.01 -8.87 -5.12
CA CYS A 80 -5.36 -8.78 -5.68
C CYS A 80 -5.71 -7.34 -6.04
N ASP A 81 -6.53 -7.20 -7.08
CA ASP A 81 -7.03 -5.90 -7.53
C ASP A 81 -8.40 -6.08 -8.21
N VAL A 82 -9.17 -5.00 -8.30
CA VAL A 82 -10.43 -4.98 -9.06
C VAL A 82 -10.19 -4.88 -10.57
N SER A 83 -9.02 -4.37 -10.99
CA SER A 83 -8.63 -4.15 -12.39
C SER A 83 -7.85 -5.34 -12.94
N THR A 84 -8.42 -6.04 -13.90
CA THR A 84 -7.72 -7.10 -14.63
C THR A 84 -6.57 -6.56 -15.47
N GLY A 85 -6.69 -5.34 -15.98
CA GLY A 85 -5.64 -4.65 -16.72
C GLY A 85 -4.41 -4.39 -15.86
N MET A 86 -4.60 -3.89 -14.62
CA MET A 86 -3.50 -3.69 -13.68
C MET A 86 -2.82 -5.01 -13.30
N LEU A 87 -3.59 -6.06 -13.04
CA LEU A 87 -3.03 -7.39 -12.73
C LEU A 87 -2.20 -7.95 -13.89
N ALA A 88 -2.60 -7.72 -15.14
CA ALA A 88 -1.83 -8.13 -16.31
C ALA A 88 -0.46 -7.43 -16.38
N GLU A 89 -0.37 -6.18 -15.92
CA GLU A 89 0.90 -5.44 -15.85
C GLU A 89 1.88 -6.01 -14.82
N VAL A 90 1.40 -6.64 -13.74
CA VAL A 90 2.28 -7.29 -12.74
C VAL A 90 3.18 -8.31 -13.41
N ALA A 91 2.62 -9.23 -14.19
CA ALA A 91 3.38 -10.29 -14.85
C ALA A 91 4.40 -9.75 -15.85
N LYS A 92 4.05 -8.70 -16.60
CA LYS A 92 4.95 -8.06 -17.58
C LYS A 92 6.13 -7.35 -16.92
N ARG A 93 5.89 -6.75 -15.75
CA ARG A 93 6.86 -5.91 -15.04
C ARG A 93 7.66 -6.67 -13.98
N TRP A 94 7.32 -7.96 -13.73
CA TRP A 94 8.00 -8.78 -12.74
C TRP A 94 9.36 -9.26 -13.26
N PRO A 95 10.49 -8.89 -12.62
CA PRO A 95 11.80 -9.34 -13.07
C PRO A 95 12.01 -10.84 -12.83
N ALA A 96 12.48 -11.56 -13.83
CA ALA A 96 12.77 -13.00 -13.72
C ALA A 96 13.74 -13.33 -12.57
N ALA A 97 14.66 -12.40 -12.25
CA ALA A 97 15.61 -12.53 -11.15
C ALA A 97 14.95 -12.58 -9.75
N PHE A 98 13.68 -12.17 -9.63
CA PHE A 98 12.95 -12.19 -8.34
C PHE A 98 12.21 -13.52 -8.09
N GLY A 99 12.36 -14.50 -8.99
CA GLY A 99 11.67 -15.78 -8.92
C GLY A 99 10.28 -15.72 -9.59
N PRO A 100 9.37 -16.63 -9.20
CA PRO A 100 8.06 -16.72 -9.86
C PRO A 100 7.23 -15.44 -9.65
N VAL A 101 6.40 -15.13 -10.64
CA VAL A 101 5.40 -14.07 -10.55
C VAL A 101 4.50 -14.34 -9.32
N PRO A 102 4.12 -13.30 -8.55
CA PRO A 102 3.17 -13.45 -7.45
C PRO A 102 1.87 -14.14 -7.88
N THR A 103 1.22 -14.84 -6.97
CA THR A 103 -0.15 -15.29 -7.19
C THR A 103 -1.06 -14.08 -7.33
N LEU A 104 -1.85 -14.02 -8.41
CA LEU A 104 -2.71 -12.87 -8.70
C LEU A 104 -4.18 -13.31 -8.71
N ALA A 105 -5.06 -12.47 -8.16
CA ALA A 105 -6.49 -12.74 -8.15
C ALA A 105 -7.32 -11.46 -8.35
N VAL A 106 -8.40 -11.55 -9.10
CA VAL A 106 -9.37 -10.46 -9.21
C VAL A 106 -10.23 -10.43 -7.95
N GLN A 107 -10.40 -9.24 -7.36
CA GLN A 107 -11.31 -9.03 -6.24
C GLN A 107 -12.64 -8.43 -6.71
N GLU A 108 -13.72 -8.76 -6.03
CA GLU A 108 -15.06 -8.22 -6.29
C GLU A 108 -15.44 -7.18 -5.23
N GLY A 109 -15.35 -5.91 -5.57
CA GLY A 109 -15.53 -4.83 -4.60
C GLY A 109 -14.52 -4.94 -3.44
N ALA A 110 -15.02 -5.11 -2.22
CA ALA A 110 -14.16 -5.29 -1.05
C ALA A 110 -13.71 -6.75 -0.84
N ARG A 111 -14.39 -7.74 -1.47
CA ARG A 111 -14.17 -9.16 -1.18
C ARG A 111 -13.09 -9.76 -2.07
N THR A 112 -12.20 -10.54 -1.46
CA THR A 112 -11.18 -11.33 -2.15
C THR A 112 -11.57 -12.80 -2.24
N PRO A 113 -11.07 -13.57 -3.24
CA PRO A 113 -11.36 -14.99 -3.36
C PRO A 113 -10.55 -15.87 -2.40
N PHE A 114 -9.82 -15.29 -1.46
CA PHE A 114 -8.94 -16.03 -0.55
C PHE A 114 -9.69 -16.58 0.67
N ALA A 115 -9.17 -17.65 1.23
CA ALA A 115 -9.67 -18.23 2.47
C ALA A 115 -9.42 -17.29 3.68
N GLY A 116 -10.25 -17.43 4.72
CA GLY A 116 -10.00 -16.77 5.99
C GLY A 116 -8.74 -17.30 6.67
N GLY A 117 -7.97 -16.42 7.31
CA GLY A 117 -6.75 -16.81 8.03
C GLY A 117 -5.62 -17.34 7.13
N GLN A 118 -5.51 -16.86 5.91
CA GLN A 118 -4.53 -17.35 4.94
C GLN A 118 -3.19 -16.63 5.04
N PHE A 119 -3.17 -15.33 5.39
CA PHE A 119 -1.98 -14.48 5.28
C PHE A 119 -1.38 -14.11 6.63
N ASP A 120 -0.06 -14.08 6.70
CA ASP A 120 0.70 -13.59 7.86
C ASP A 120 0.76 -12.07 7.87
N ILE A 121 0.88 -11.47 6.68
CA ILE A 121 0.93 -10.03 6.48
C ILE A 121 -0.03 -9.65 5.35
N VAL A 122 -0.78 -8.57 5.57
CA VAL A 122 -1.58 -7.91 4.53
C VAL A 122 -1.11 -6.47 4.43
N THR A 123 -0.77 -6.03 3.22
CA THR A 123 -0.53 -4.62 2.89
C THR A 123 -1.72 -4.08 2.10
N ILE A 124 -2.04 -2.81 2.32
CA ILE A 124 -2.95 -2.03 1.50
C ILE A 124 -2.33 -0.65 1.33
N SER A 125 -2.08 -0.23 0.11
CA SER A 125 -1.27 0.94 -0.15
C SER A 125 -1.91 1.86 -1.18
N ALA A 126 -2.35 3.03 -0.74
CA ALA A 126 -3.00 4.03 -1.59
C ALA A 126 -4.27 3.48 -2.29
N VAL A 127 -5.15 2.85 -1.54
CA VAL A 127 -6.38 2.21 -2.02
C VAL A 127 -7.63 2.82 -1.38
N LEU A 128 -7.62 3.04 -0.06
CA LEU A 128 -8.82 3.43 0.67
C LEU A 128 -9.38 4.79 0.26
N HIS A 129 -8.54 5.69 -0.24
CA HIS A 129 -9.01 6.98 -0.76
C HIS A 129 -9.78 6.87 -2.08
N HIS A 130 -9.71 5.72 -2.78
CA HIS A 130 -10.56 5.38 -3.93
C HIS A 130 -11.84 4.63 -3.53
N VAL A 131 -11.94 4.21 -2.26
CA VAL A 131 -13.13 3.51 -1.75
C VAL A 131 -14.10 4.53 -1.15
N PRO A 132 -15.39 4.54 -1.59
CA PRO A 132 -16.40 5.38 -0.97
C PRO A 132 -16.43 5.17 0.56
N PRO A 133 -16.56 6.23 1.38
CA PRO A 133 -16.54 6.11 2.84
C PRO A 133 -17.48 5.05 3.41
N ALA A 134 -18.69 4.92 2.83
CA ALA A 134 -19.68 3.93 3.24
C ALA A 134 -19.25 2.46 3.00
N GLU A 135 -18.31 2.24 2.07
CA GLU A 135 -17.82 0.91 1.70
C GLU A 135 -16.52 0.52 2.43
N ARG A 136 -15.80 1.48 3.04
CA ARG A 136 -14.49 1.26 3.68
C ARG A 136 -14.56 0.21 4.79
N GLN A 137 -15.67 0.16 5.53
CA GLN A 137 -15.84 -0.82 6.60
C GLN A 137 -15.88 -2.28 6.09
N ALA A 138 -16.38 -2.49 4.86
CA ALA A 138 -16.32 -3.81 4.22
C ALA A 138 -14.87 -4.22 3.90
N VAL A 139 -14.04 -3.26 3.46
CA VAL A 139 -12.60 -3.50 3.23
C VAL A 139 -11.91 -3.89 4.55
N TYR A 140 -12.08 -3.12 5.63
CA TYR A 140 -11.44 -3.44 6.92
C TYR A 140 -11.81 -4.83 7.43
N ARG A 141 -13.09 -5.22 7.30
CA ARG A 141 -13.55 -6.58 7.66
C ARG A 141 -12.89 -7.65 6.81
N GLU A 142 -12.73 -7.41 5.51
CA GLU A 142 -12.06 -8.35 4.61
C GLU A 142 -10.58 -8.50 4.94
N LEU A 143 -9.86 -7.40 5.20
CA LEU A 143 -8.46 -7.45 5.68
C LEU A 143 -8.34 -8.32 6.93
N GLY A 144 -9.25 -8.12 7.90
CA GLY A 144 -9.31 -8.93 9.12
C GLY A 144 -9.65 -10.40 8.86
N ARG A 145 -10.53 -10.69 7.88
CA ARG A 145 -10.94 -12.06 7.55
C ARG A 145 -9.79 -12.88 6.98
N VAL A 146 -9.03 -12.32 6.06
CA VAL A 146 -7.94 -13.04 5.36
C VAL A 146 -6.66 -13.16 6.21
N LEU A 147 -6.49 -12.32 7.24
CA LEU A 147 -5.39 -12.40 8.18
C LEU A 147 -5.50 -13.59 9.11
N LYS A 148 -4.39 -14.29 9.34
CA LYS A 148 -4.23 -15.27 10.42
C LYS A 148 -4.45 -14.61 11.80
N PRO A 149 -4.84 -15.36 12.84
CA PRO A 149 -4.66 -14.92 14.21
C PRO A 149 -3.20 -14.52 14.45
N GLY A 150 -2.95 -13.38 15.10
CA GLY A 150 -1.61 -12.81 15.26
C GLY A 150 -0.98 -12.19 14.01
N GLY A 151 -1.64 -12.27 12.85
CA GLY A 151 -1.21 -11.65 11.60
C GLY A 151 -1.23 -10.12 11.67
N ARG A 152 -0.59 -9.47 10.72
CA ARG A 152 -0.36 -8.01 10.73
C ARG A 152 -0.89 -7.36 9.44
N VAL A 153 -1.60 -6.24 9.59
CA VAL A 153 -2.04 -5.40 8.47
C VAL A 153 -1.30 -4.06 8.49
N TYR A 154 -0.90 -3.60 7.32
CA TYR A 154 -0.21 -2.33 7.10
C TYR A 154 -0.99 -1.50 6.08
N VAL A 155 -1.59 -0.41 6.54
CA VAL A 155 -2.35 0.53 5.72
C VAL A 155 -1.50 1.76 5.47
N PHE A 156 -1.07 1.96 4.23
CA PHE A 156 -0.32 3.15 3.79
C PHE A 156 -1.24 4.07 3.01
N GLU A 157 -1.40 5.33 3.48
CA GLU A 157 -2.26 6.31 2.83
C GLU A 157 -1.65 7.70 2.77
N HIS A 158 -2.19 8.53 1.91
CA HIS A 158 -1.85 9.94 1.80
C HIS A 158 -2.32 10.72 3.02
N ASN A 159 -1.46 11.61 3.53
CA ASN A 159 -1.80 12.41 4.71
C ASN A 159 -2.58 13.68 4.33
N PRO A 160 -3.89 13.78 4.60
CA PRO A 160 -4.68 14.96 4.27
C PRO A 160 -4.32 16.19 5.10
N ARG A 161 -3.57 16.03 6.20
CA ARG A 161 -3.09 17.16 7.03
C ARG A 161 -1.92 17.89 6.39
N ASN A 162 -1.23 17.26 5.44
CA ASN A 162 -0.14 17.88 4.69
C ASN A 162 -0.73 18.67 3.50
N PRO A 163 -0.61 20.01 3.46
CA PRO A 163 -1.22 20.84 2.42
C PRO A 163 -0.60 20.58 1.03
N LEU A 164 0.70 20.23 0.97
CA LEU A 164 1.36 19.89 -0.29
C LEU A 164 0.79 18.60 -0.88
N VAL A 165 0.50 17.62 -0.04
CA VAL A 165 -0.13 16.36 -0.48
C VAL A 165 -1.51 16.62 -1.07
N ARG A 166 -2.35 17.40 -0.38
CA ARG A 166 -3.67 17.79 -0.91
C ARG A 166 -3.56 18.45 -2.27
N TYR A 167 -2.59 19.37 -2.43
CA TYR A 167 -2.35 20.06 -3.69
C TYR A 167 -1.92 19.08 -4.80
N VAL A 168 -1.02 18.14 -4.50
CA VAL A 168 -0.50 17.15 -5.46
C VAL A 168 -1.62 16.18 -5.88
N ILE A 169 -2.35 15.61 -4.93
CA ILE A 169 -3.43 14.64 -5.17
C ILE A 169 -4.53 15.26 -6.04
N ALA A 170 -4.97 16.49 -5.73
CA ALA A 170 -5.98 17.19 -6.52
C ALA A 170 -5.57 17.45 -7.99
N ARG A 171 -4.31 17.18 -8.38
CA ARG A 171 -3.77 17.34 -9.72
C ARG A 171 -3.20 16.05 -10.33
N THR A 172 -3.42 14.93 -9.66
CA THR A 172 -2.99 13.61 -10.13
C THR A 172 -4.20 12.93 -10.79
N PRO A 173 -4.17 12.63 -12.11
CA PRO A 173 -5.35 12.14 -12.83
C PRO A 173 -5.97 10.89 -12.23
N ILE A 174 -5.16 9.92 -11.80
CA ILE A 174 -5.65 8.68 -11.16
C ILE A 174 -6.35 8.95 -9.82
N ASP A 175 -6.07 10.09 -9.17
CA ASP A 175 -6.61 10.48 -7.87
C ASP A 175 -7.74 11.53 -7.99
N GLU A 176 -8.25 11.81 -9.18
CA GLU A 176 -9.25 12.86 -9.43
C GLU A 176 -10.50 12.72 -8.53
N ASN A 177 -10.94 11.50 -8.29
CA ASN A 177 -12.10 11.17 -7.45
C ASN A 177 -11.71 10.72 -6.03
N ALA A 178 -10.45 10.92 -5.62
CA ALA A 178 -9.97 10.44 -4.34
C ALA A 178 -10.60 11.20 -3.17
N ILE A 179 -11.10 10.46 -2.18
CA ILE A 179 -11.61 10.98 -0.92
C ILE A 179 -10.58 10.63 0.16
N LEU A 180 -9.66 11.56 0.41
CA LEU A 180 -8.61 11.35 1.40
C LEU A 180 -9.20 11.08 2.78
N LEU A 181 -8.51 10.22 3.53
CA LEU A 181 -8.88 9.85 4.89
C LEU A 181 -7.69 10.06 5.82
N ASP A 182 -7.93 10.41 7.07
CA ASP A 182 -6.87 10.61 8.03
C ASP A 182 -6.54 9.32 8.80
N GLU A 183 -5.42 9.34 9.50
CA GLU A 183 -4.92 8.21 10.28
C GLU A 183 -5.93 7.72 11.33
N LYS A 184 -6.69 8.62 11.93
CA LYS A 184 -7.69 8.28 12.95
C LYS A 184 -8.86 7.49 12.36
N GLU A 185 -9.30 7.86 11.15
CA GLU A 185 -10.37 7.14 10.45
C GLU A 185 -9.96 5.69 10.19
N VAL A 186 -8.73 5.47 9.68
CA VAL A 186 -8.20 4.12 9.46
C VAL A 186 -8.13 3.32 10.75
N ARG A 187 -7.65 3.91 11.84
CA ARG A 187 -7.58 3.26 13.16
C ARG A 187 -8.97 2.83 13.65
N HIS A 188 -9.95 3.73 13.60
CA HIS A 188 -11.32 3.41 14.01
C HIS A 188 -11.90 2.30 13.13
N GLY A 189 -11.77 2.39 11.80
CA GLY A 189 -12.30 1.37 10.90
C GLY A 189 -11.70 -0.02 11.14
N LEU A 190 -10.40 -0.11 11.45
CA LEU A 190 -9.76 -1.37 11.82
C LEU A 190 -10.30 -1.89 13.17
N LEU A 191 -10.36 -1.05 14.21
CA LEU A 191 -10.84 -1.43 15.53
C LEU A 191 -12.31 -1.89 15.50
N ASP A 192 -13.14 -1.27 14.66
CA ASP A 192 -14.55 -1.66 14.47
C ASP A 192 -14.69 -2.97 13.69
N SER A 193 -13.62 -3.43 13.01
CA SER A 193 -13.65 -4.66 12.21
C SER A 193 -13.19 -5.90 12.95
N ALA A 194 -12.22 -5.75 13.87
CA ALA A 194 -11.66 -6.84 14.67
C ALA A 194 -10.82 -6.30 15.83
N ARG A 195 -10.38 -7.21 16.71
CA ARG A 195 -9.48 -6.86 17.81
C ARG A 195 -8.06 -6.68 17.28
N TYR A 196 -7.51 -5.47 17.39
CA TYR A 196 -6.16 -5.12 16.96
C TYR A 196 -5.38 -4.36 18.03
N ASP A 197 -4.06 -4.63 18.07
CA ASP A 197 -3.09 -3.73 18.66
C ASP A 197 -2.54 -2.82 17.54
N ILE A 198 -2.69 -1.49 17.68
CA ILE A 198 -2.48 -0.53 16.60
C ILE A 198 -1.43 0.51 16.96
N ALA A 199 -0.48 0.69 16.05
CA ALA A 199 0.49 1.78 16.06
C ALA A 199 0.46 2.55 14.73
N SER A 200 0.84 3.82 14.76
CA SER A 200 0.89 4.68 13.56
C SER A 200 2.21 5.41 13.46
N ASN A 201 2.67 5.62 12.23
CA ASN A 201 3.83 6.44 11.92
C ASN A 201 3.53 7.32 10.69
N TYR A 202 4.17 8.50 10.65
CA TYR A 202 4.16 9.36 9.48
C TYR A 202 5.46 9.19 8.69
N LEU A 203 5.36 9.28 7.37
CA LEU A 203 6.43 8.95 6.43
C LEU A 203 6.59 10.08 5.40
N MET A 204 7.74 10.12 4.74
CA MET A 204 8.03 11.04 3.64
C MET A 204 7.96 12.52 4.06
N PHE A 205 8.76 12.90 5.04
CA PHE A 205 8.99 14.31 5.40
C PHE A 205 9.90 14.99 4.39
N MET A 206 10.77 14.21 3.76
CA MET A 206 11.71 14.67 2.74
C MET A 206 11.47 13.97 1.40
N PRO A 207 11.79 14.64 0.28
CA PRO A 207 11.73 14.00 -1.03
C PRO A 207 12.54 12.69 -1.06
N PRO A 208 11.98 11.58 -1.55
CA PRO A 208 12.63 10.27 -1.53
C PRO A 208 13.99 10.20 -2.24
N GLY A 209 14.23 11.11 -3.19
CA GLY A 209 15.50 11.25 -3.90
C GLY A 209 16.65 11.72 -3.00
N ILE A 210 16.37 12.42 -1.89
CA ILE A 210 17.39 12.97 -0.98
C ILE A 210 17.80 11.91 0.05
N THR A 211 18.69 11.01 -0.36
CA THR A 211 18.99 9.79 0.39
C THR A 211 19.70 10.02 1.72
N PHE A 212 20.51 11.09 1.85
CA PHE A 212 21.25 11.39 3.08
C PHE A 212 20.35 11.91 4.21
N LEU A 213 19.13 12.39 3.89
CA LEU A 213 18.15 12.86 4.88
C LEU A 213 17.19 11.77 5.38
N ARG A 214 17.35 10.51 4.94
CA ARG A 214 16.47 9.40 5.37
C ARG A 214 16.42 9.17 6.88
N GLY A 215 17.45 9.59 7.62
CA GLY A 215 17.46 9.56 9.08
C GLY A 215 16.43 10.51 9.70
N VAL A 216 16.17 11.65 9.06
CA VAL A 216 15.21 12.66 9.51
C VAL A 216 13.79 12.10 9.52
N ASP A 217 13.41 11.31 8.52
CA ASP A 217 12.08 10.67 8.46
C ASP A 217 11.78 9.83 9.72
N ARG A 218 12.80 9.15 10.26
CA ARG A 218 12.62 8.34 11.48
C ARG A 218 12.45 9.17 12.73
N LEU A 219 13.18 10.27 12.84
CA LEU A 219 13.08 11.19 13.98
C LEU A 219 11.74 11.90 14.01
N LEU A 220 11.17 12.20 12.84
CA LEU A 220 9.90 12.91 12.68
C LEU A 220 8.67 11.97 12.56
N ALA A 221 8.84 10.66 12.60
CA ALA A 221 7.78 9.68 12.34
C ALA A 221 6.53 9.81 13.25
N TRP A 222 6.65 10.47 14.38
CA TRP A 222 5.55 10.79 15.31
C TRP A 222 4.77 12.06 14.92
N LEU A 223 5.37 12.94 14.09
CA LEU A 223 4.81 14.23 13.74
C LEU A 223 3.80 14.07 12.59
N PRO A 224 2.55 14.58 12.70
CA PRO A 224 1.50 14.39 11.69
C PRO A 224 1.65 15.27 10.45
N LEU A 225 2.87 15.48 9.95
CA LEU A 225 3.20 16.35 8.83
C LEU A 225 3.86 15.62 7.66
N GLY A 226 4.19 14.33 7.80
CA GLY A 226 4.70 13.52 6.68
C GLY A 226 3.72 13.48 5.52
N ALA A 227 4.21 13.27 4.30
CA ALA A 227 3.36 13.20 3.11
C ALA A 227 2.44 11.98 3.11
N GLN A 228 2.84 10.92 3.80
CA GLN A 228 2.05 9.71 3.99
C GLN A 228 2.06 9.30 5.46
N TYR A 229 1.12 8.43 5.82
CA TYR A 229 1.14 7.72 7.09
C TYR A 229 1.00 6.23 6.87
N VAL A 230 1.39 5.46 7.87
CA VAL A 230 1.11 4.04 7.96
C VAL A 230 0.41 3.74 9.28
N VAL A 231 -0.67 2.98 9.20
CA VAL A 231 -1.30 2.33 10.35
C VAL A 231 -0.90 0.86 10.32
N ALA A 232 -0.18 0.45 11.35
CA ALA A 232 0.26 -0.92 11.57
C ALA A 232 -0.63 -1.55 12.65
N ALA A 233 -1.29 -2.64 12.32
CA ALA A 233 -2.20 -3.29 13.25
C ALA A 233 -1.92 -4.80 13.32
N ARG A 234 -1.80 -5.35 14.54
CA ARG A 234 -1.66 -6.78 14.80
C ARG A 234 -2.99 -7.33 15.26
N LYS A 235 -3.51 -8.35 14.55
CA LYS A 235 -4.75 -9.02 14.90
C LYS A 235 -4.58 -9.84 16.18
N GLY A 236 -5.53 -9.74 17.09
CA GLY A 236 -5.58 -10.59 18.28
C GLY A 236 -5.62 -12.08 17.93
N ALA A 237 -5.17 -12.89 18.87
CA ALA A 237 -5.22 -14.35 18.76
C ALA A 237 -6.66 -14.87 18.87
#